data_23d2fa3205957829dfba5d528a23059e
#
_entry.id   23d2fa3205957829dfba5d528a23059e
#
_cell.length_a   1.000
_cell.length_b   1.000
_cell.length_c   1.000
_cell.angle_alpha   90.00
_cell.angle_beta   90.00
_cell.angle_gamma   90.00
#
_symmetry.space_group_name_H-M   'P 1'
#
loop_
_entity.id
_entity.type
_entity.pdbx_description
1 polymer ?
#
loop_
_entity_poly.entity_id
_entity_poly.type
_entity_poly.pdbx_seq_one_letter_code
_entity_poly.pdbx_strand_id
1 'polypeptide(L)'
;MVTYYKIYKMAVNIDTVYQRVLALANKEQRGYITPQEFNLLANQAQQEIFEQYFYDLNQRGRIEAETPGVTGEEDLDEFISRKIAVHTTIATILGGTVLPPNYAIGKVFVNGFEAEKLPRNEVLQIGESSRHLAAIEKSPVYCDSALTGQDVYVLNSAGQALTGVTCEVINKPDTAEWDYVIVGQKALYNASGSTDFDMHESEETNLVNKILTLAGIVINKPGLSQRAMGMETAEMQIKKQ
;
A
#
# COMPACT_ATOMS: atom_id res chain seq x y z
N MET A 1 -22.91 5.98 -7.98
CA MET A 1 -22.93 4.88 -7.01
C MET A 1 -21.69 4.04 -7.32
N VAL A 2 -20.65 4.15 -6.51
CA VAL A 2 -19.39 3.43 -6.74
C VAL A 2 -19.53 2.06 -6.10
N THR A 3 -19.52 1.00 -6.89
CA THR A 3 -19.59 -0.39 -6.38
C THR A 3 -18.17 -0.85 -6.10
N TYR A 4 -17.81 -0.91 -4.83
CA TYR A 4 -16.52 -1.47 -4.39
C TYR A 4 -16.66 -2.98 -4.26
N TYR A 5 -15.90 -3.73 -5.03
CA TYR A 5 -15.66 -5.15 -4.78
C TYR A 5 -14.47 -5.26 -3.81
N LYS A 6 -14.76 -5.49 -2.55
CA LYS A 6 -13.75 -5.77 -1.53
C LYS A 6 -13.31 -7.22 -1.68
N ILE A 7 -12.16 -7.44 -2.32
CA ILE A 7 -11.49 -8.73 -2.35
C ILE A 7 -11.03 -9.05 -0.93
N TYR A 8 -11.16 -10.28 -0.51
CA TYR A 8 -10.91 -10.84 0.82
C TYR A 8 -9.88 -10.05 1.63
N LYS A 9 -10.32 -9.47 2.74
CA LYS A 9 -9.44 -8.78 3.70
C LYS A 9 -8.71 -9.84 4.51
N MET A 10 -7.51 -10.21 4.08
CA MET A 10 -6.55 -10.96 4.90
C MET A 10 -5.92 -9.94 5.87
N ALA A 11 -6.55 -9.74 7.00
CA ALA A 11 -6.11 -8.77 8.00
C ALA A 11 -5.21 -9.46 9.02
N VAL A 12 -4.09 -8.82 9.37
CA VAL A 12 -3.27 -9.26 10.51
C VAL A 12 -3.97 -8.85 11.79
N ASN A 13 -4.19 -9.80 12.69
CA ASN A 13 -4.92 -9.56 13.93
C ASN A 13 -4.09 -8.68 14.89
N ILE A 14 -4.68 -7.56 15.31
CA ILE A 14 -4.00 -6.56 16.12
C ILE A 14 -3.70 -7.06 17.55
N ASP A 15 -4.58 -7.87 18.14
CA ASP A 15 -4.35 -8.40 19.48
C ASP A 15 -3.19 -9.39 19.49
N THR A 16 -3.09 -10.25 18.47
CA THR A 16 -1.96 -11.18 18.31
C THR A 16 -0.63 -10.43 18.24
N VAL A 17 -0.57 -9.37 17.43
CA VAL A 17 0.63 -8.53 17.30
C VAL A 17 0.96 -7.85 18.64
N TYR A 18 -0.03 -7.28 19.32
CA TYR A 18 0.16 -6.63 20.63
C TYR A 18 0.70 -7.60 21.67
N GLN A 19 0.10 -8.78 21.79
CA GLN A 19 0.56 -9.82 22.72
C GLN A 19 2.01 -10.27 22.43
N ARG A 20 2.36 -10.42 21.16
CA ARG A 20 3.74 -10.76 20.76
C ARG A 20 4.72 -9.64 21.11
N VAL A 21 4.38 -8.39 20.81
CA VAL A 21 5.20 -7.22 21.16
C VAL A 21 5.42 -7.13 22.67
N LEU A 22 4.35 -7.28 23.47
CA LEU A 22 4.48 -7.29 24.93
C LEU A 22 5.32 -8.46 25.44
N ALA A 23 5.14 -9.66 24.90
CA ALA A 23 5.92 -10.83 25.31
C ALA A 23 7.41 -10.64 25.05
N LEU A 24 7.80 -10.07 23.93
CA LEU A 24 9.18 -9.79 23.57
C LEU A 24 9.75 -8.63 24.39
N ALA A 25 9.02 -7.54 24.58
CA ALA A 25 9.43 -6.40 25.38
C ALA A 25 9.63 -6.79 26.87
N ASN A 26 8.70 -7.58 27.43
CA ASN A 26 8.78 -8.04 28.82
C ASN A 26 9.90 -9.07 29.05
N LYS A 27 10.18 -9.95 28.09
CA LYS A 27 11.24 -10.96 28.19
C LYS A 27 12.62 -10.33 28.37
N GLU A 28 12.81 -9.14 27.83
CA GLU A 28 14.03 -8.36 27.98
C GLU A 28 14.06 -7.53 29.28
N GLN A 29 13.08 -7.67 30.18
CA GLN A 29 12.91 -6.90 31.45
C GLN A 29 12.93 -5.38 31.27
N ARG A 30 12.41 -4.86 30.15
CA ARG A 30 12.82 -3.53 29.68
C ARG A 30 11.72 -2.51 29.46
N GLY A 31 10.54 -2.76 29.95
CA GLY A 31 9.50 -1.75 29.95
C GLY A 31 8.17 -2.25 29.44
N TYR A 32 7.16 -1.59 29.88
CA TYR A 32 5.78 -1.79 29.50
C TYR A 32 5.46 -0.80 28.36
N ILE A 33 4.95 -1.30 27.26
CA ILE A 33 4.42 -0.47 26.18
C ILE A 33 2.94 -0.29 26.47
N THR A 34 2.52 0.95 26.64
CA THR A 34 1.10 1.25 26.88
C THR A 34 0.29 1.02 25.60
N PRO A 35 -1.01 0.71 25.70
CA PRO A 35 -1.87 0.56 24.52
C PRO A 35 -1.86 1.77 23.58
N GLN A 36 -1.78 2.98 24.13
CA GLN A 36 -1.72 4.21 23.33
C GLN A 36 -0.40 4.33 22.56
N GLU A 37 0.72 4.04 23.21
CA GLU A 37 2.03 4.00 22.55
C GLU A 37 2.07 2.92 21.48
N PHE A 38 1.50 1.75 21.78
CA PHE A 38 1.40 0.67 20.80
C PHE A 38 0.63 1.11 19.56
N ASN A 39 -0.56 1.70 19.70
CA ASN A 39 -1.36 2.16 18.57
C ASN A 39 -0.61 3.17 17.69
N LEU A 40 0.15 4.11 18.29
CA LEU A 40 0.97 5.05 17.54
C LEU A 40 2.09 4.36 16.76
N LEU A 41 2.85 3.49 17.43
CA LEU A 41 3.96 2.75 16.80
C LEU A 41 3.47 1.75 15.76
N ALA A 42 2.33 1.11 16.01
CA ALA A 42 1.70 0.16 15.11
C ALA A 42 1.28 0.81 13.79
N ASN A 43 0.64 1.97 13.85
CA ASN A 43 0.26 2.70 12.64
C ASN A 43 1.47 3.23 11.87
N GLN A 44 2.50 3.70 12.56
CA GLN A 44 3.75 4.11 11.92
C GLN A 44 4.41 2.91 11.23
N ALA A 45 4.51 1.77 11.92
CA ALA A 45 5.09 0.54 11.36
C ALA A 45 4.32 0.06 10.11
N GLN A 46 2.98 0.07 10.18
CA GLN A 46 2.12 -0.30 9.05
C GLN A 46 2.38 0.61 7.84
N GLN A 47 2.46 1.91 8.04
CA GLN A 47 2.72 2.85 6.95
C GLN A 47 4.12 2.69 6.37
N GLU A 48 5.15 2.51 7.18
CA GLU A 48 6.52 2.30 6.71
C GLU A 48 6.66 1.00 5.88
N ILE A 49 5.99 -0.08 6.29
CA ILE A 49 5.97 -1.34 5.52
C ILE A 49 5.22 -1.15 4.20
N PHE A 50 4.10 -0.44 4.21
CA PHE A 50 3.35 -0.12 2.99
C PHE A 50 4.18 0.68 1.99
N GLU A 51 4.89 1.70 2.44
CA GLU A 51 5.78 2.51 1.58
C GLU A 51 6.97 1.69 1.05
N GLN A 52 7.45 0.72 1.83
CA GLN A 52 8.53 -0.17 1.45
C GLN A 52 8.17 -1.01 0.19
N TYR A 53 6.92 -1.44 0.02
CA TYR A 53 6.50 -2.20 -1.16
C TYR A 53 6.73 -1.42 -2.47
N PHE A 54 6.43 -0.12 -2.47
CA PHE A 54 6.65 0.72 -3.65
C PHE A 54 8.12 1.00 -3.90
N TYR A 55 8.90 1.14 -2.84
CA TYR A 55 10.35 1.27 -2.96
C TYR A 55 10.95 0.01 -3.59
N ASP A 56 10.56 -1.16 -3.12
CA ASP A 56 11.05 -2.45 -3.61
C ASP A 56 10.66 -2.67 -5.08
N LEU A 57 9.42 -2.34 -5.48
CA LEU A 57 8.99 -2.40 -6.89
C LEU A 57 9.82 -1.46 -7.78
N ASN A 58 10.02 -0.21 -7.35
CA ASN A 58 10.80 0.75 -8.12
C ASN A 58 12.27 0.34 -8.26
N GLN A 59 12.85 -0.24 -7.21
CA GLN A 59 14.23 -0.72 -7.24
C GLN A 59 14.38 -1.88 -8.23
N ARG A 60 13.42 -2.80 -8.26
CA ARG A 60 13.42 -3.93 -9.18
C ARG A 60 13.27 -3.51 -10.63
N GLY A 61 12.32 -2.65 -10.94
CA GLY A 61 12.17 -2.14 -12.31
C GLY A 61 13.46 -1.50 -12.86
N ARG A 62 14.33 -0.95 -11.98
CA ARG A 62 15.65 -0.47 -12.38
C ARG A 62 16.63 -1.62 -12.67
N ILE A 63 16.63 -2.66 -11.83
CA ILE A 63 17.52 -3.83 -12.00
C ILE A 63 17.16 -4.58 -13.27
N GLU A 64 15.88 -4.81 -13.55
CA GLU A 64 15.41 -5.45 -14.79
C GLU A 64 15.82 -4.65 -16.04
N ALA A 65 15.75 -3.32 -15.97
CA ALA A 65 16.21 -2.47 -17.07
C ALA A 65 17.71 -2.56 -17.32
N GLU A 66 18.52 -2.80 -16.28
CA GLU A 66 19.98 -2.94 -16.38
C GLU A 66 20.43 -4.36 -16.74
N THR A 67 19.64 -5.39 -16.38
CA THR A 67 20.04 -6.80 -16.57
C THR A 67 18.86 -7.62 -17.13
N PRO A 68 18.52 -7.48 -18.42
CA PRO A 68 17.44 -8.25 -19.03
C PRO A 68 17.82 -9.74 -19.11
N GLY A 69 16.98 -10.59 -18.50
CA GLY A 69 17.08 -12.05 -18.64
C GLY A 69 17.49 -12.83 -17.39
N VAL A 70 17.53 -12.23 -16.22
CA VAL A 70 17.65 -12.99 -14.96
C VAL A 70 16.28 -13.54 -14.58
N THR A 71 16.01 -14.77 -15.03
CA THR A 71 14.79 -15.53 -14.73
C THR A 71 14.85 -16.06 -13.29
N GLY A 72 14.17 -15.44 -12.39
CA GLY A 72 14.05 -15.85 -10.98
C GLY A 72 13.34 -14.79 -10.14
N GLU A 73 13.12 -13.62 -10.72
CA GLU A 73 12.53 -12.47 -10.04
C GLU A 73 11.02 -12.35 -10.24
N GLU A 74 10.44 -13.07 -11.23
CA GLU A 74 9.00 -13.05 -11.52
C GLU A 74 8.16 -13.47 -10.30
N ASP A 75 8.58 -14.50 -9.56
CA ASP A 75 7.88 -14.98 -8.36
C ASP A 75 7.85 -13.93 -7.23
N LEU A 76 8.91 -13.13 -7.12
CA LEU A 76 9.00 -12.09 -6.09
C LEU A 76 8.14 -10.87 -6.45
N ASP A 77 8.05 -10.52 -7.72
CA ASP A 77 7.18 -9.42 -8.18
C ASP A 77 5.71 -9.79 -8.02
N GLU A 78 5.35 -11.04 -8.30
CA GLU A 78 4.02 -11.55 -8.02
C GLU A 78 3.70 -11.48 -6.52
N PHE A 79 4.65 -11.81 -5.65
CA PHE A 79 4.46 -11.77 -4.21
C PHE A 79 4.26 -10.34 -3.68
N ILE A 80 5.06 -9.37 -4.14
CA ILE A 80 4.88 -7.96 -3.78
C ILE A 80 3.56 -7.43 -4.35
N SER A 81 3.24 -7.79 -5.58
CA SER A 81 1.97 -7.41 -6.22
C SER A 81 0.76 -7.93 -5.44
N ARG A 82 0.83 -9.15 -4.90
CA ARG A 82 -0.22 -9.70 -4.01
C ARG A 82 -0.38 -8.88 -2.72
N LYS A 83 0.70 -8.41 -2.12
CA LYS A 83 0.65 -7.55 -0.93
C LYS A 83 0.01 -6.20 -1.23
N ILE A 84 0.35 -5.60 -2.37
CA ILE A 84 -0.24 -4.33 -2.82
C ILE A 84 -1.72 -4.52 -3.19
N ALA A 85 -2.09 -5.68 -3.73
CA ALA A 85 -3.47 -5.98 -4.10
C ALA A 85 -4.45 -5.91 -2.91
N VAL A 86 -3.99 -6.13 -1.68
CA VAL A 86 -4.79 -5.94 -0.46
C VAL A 86 -5.31 -4.51 -0.35
N HIS A 87 -4.50 -3.54 -0.77
CA HIS A 87 -4.80 -2.11 -0.74
C HIS A 87 -5.42 -1.58 -2.03
N THR A 88 -5.54 -2.45 -3.05
CA THR A 88 -6.03 -2.06 -4.37
C THR A 88 -7.53 -2.25 -4.46
N THR A 89 -8.23 -1.22 -4.89
CA THR A 89 -9.67 -1.25 -5.18
C THR A 89 -9.92 -0.83 -6.62
N ILE A 90 -10.94 -1.41 -7.26
CA ILE A 90 -11.34 -1.01 -8.61
C ILE A 90 -12.41 0.07 -8.49
N ALA A 91 -12.11 1.25 -9.01
CA ALA A 91 -13.05 2.36 -9.10
C ALA A 91 -13.54 2.55 -10.55
N THR A 92 -14.84 2.75 -10.73
CA THR A 92 -15.41 3.11 -12.02
C THR A 92 -15.57 4.63 -12.05
N ILE A 93 -14.95 5.26 -13.06
CA ILE A 93 -15.01 6.70 -13.26
C ILE A 93 -16.16 7.00 -14.25
N LEU A 94 -17.16 7.72 -13.79
CA LEU A 94 -18.28 8.17 -14.60
C LEU A 94 -18.10 9.66 -14.93
N GLY A 95 -17.91 9.98 -16.20
CA GLY A 95 -17.95 11.38 -16.66
C GLY A 95 -16.77 12.27 -16.30
N GLY A 96 -15.55 11.71 -16.22
CA GLY A 96 -14.33 12.50 -15.95
C GLY A 96 -14.25 13.05 -14.53
N THR A 97 -14.80 12.32 -13.58
CA THR A 97 -14.95 12.74 -12.19
C THR A 97 -13.78 12.32 -11.32
N VAL A 98 -13.58 13.12 -10.30
CA VAL A 98 -12.66 13.02 -9.18
C VAL A 98 -12.66 11.60 -8.61
N LEU A 99 -11.48 11.00 -8.56
CA LEU A 99 -11.24 9.79 -7.79
C LEU A 99 -11.36 10.10 -6.29
N PRO A 100 -11.80 9.14 -5.47
CA PRO A 100 -11.70 9.28 -4.03
C PRO A 100 -10.24 9.49 -3.63
N PRO A 101 -9.97 10.09 -2.46
CA PRO A 101 -8.61 10.25 -1.95
C PRO A 101 -7.86 8.92 -2.01
N ASN A 102 -6.79 8.88 -2.77
CA ASN A 102 -6.00 7.67 -2.98
C ASN A 102 -4.51 7.97 -2.76
N TYR A 103 -3.74 6.91 -2.57
CA TYR A 103 -2.29 7.01 -2.48
C TYR A 103 -1.66 7.05 -3.88
N ALA A 104 -2.10 6.16 -4.74
CA ALA A 104 -1.62 6.07 -6.11
C ALA A 104 -2.70 5.50 -7.04
N ILE A 105 -2.55 5.78 -8.32
CA ILE A 105 -3.36 5.20 -9.40
C ILE A 105 -2.53 4.08 -10.02
N GLY A 106 -3.10 2.89 -10.08
CA GLY A 106 -2.55 1.74 -10.78
C GLY A 106 -2.91 1.76 -12.27
N LYS A 107 -3.39 0.63 -12.77
CA LYS A 107 -3.78 0.50 -14.17
C LYS A 107 -5.14 1.16 -14.44
N VAL A 108 -5.25 1.82 -15.58
CA VAL A 108 -6.48 2.41 -16.06
C VAL A 108 -6.96 1.62 -17.27
N PHE A 109 -8.24 1.24 -17.28
CA PHE A 109 -8.85 0.49 -18.37
C PHE A 109 -9.99 1.29 -18.97
N VAL A 110 -10.08 1.30 -20.28
CA VAL A 110 -11.12 1.93 -21.04
C VAL A 110 -11.76 0.89 -21.96
N ASN A 111 -13.03 0.57 -21.75
CA ASN A 111 -13.74 -0.46 -22.51
C ASN A 111 -12.99 -1.82 -22.55
N GLY A 112 -12.24 -2.16 -21.49
CA GLY A 112 -11.45 -3.39 -21.40
C GLY A 112 -10.05 -3.32 -21.99
N PHE A 113 -9.64 -2.20 -22.56
CA PHE A 113 -8.26 -1.97 -23.01
C PHE A 113 -7.48 -1.19 -21.96
N GLU A 114 -6.27 -1.62 -21.68
CA GLU A 114 -5.36 -0.90 -20.78
C GLU A 114 -4.95 0.43 -21.44
N ALA A 115 -5.08 1.51 -20.69
CA ALA A 115 -4.73 2.85 -21.15
C ALA A 115 -3.27 3.17 -20.81
N GLU A 116 -2.54 3.76 -21.75
CA GLU A 116 -1.17 4.20 -21.56
C GLU A 116 -1.12 5.55 -20.85
N LYS A 117 -0.25 5.65 -19.82
CA LYS A 117 -0.02 6.91 -19.12
C LYS A 117 0.95 7.78 -19.91
N LEU A 118 0.51 8.95 -20.32
CA LEU A 118 1.34 9.92 -21.00
C LEU A 118 1.41 11.25 -20.22
N PRO A 119 2.47 12.04 -20.43
CA PRO A 119 2.54 13.41 -19.94
C PRO A 119 1.37 14.25 -20.48
N ARG A 120 0.86 15.15 -19.63
CA ARG A 120 -0.31 15.97 -19.98
C ARG A 120 -0.15 16.71 -21.31
N ASN A 121 1.02 17.25 -21.57
CA ASN A 121 1.28 18.01 -22.80
C ASN A 121 1.14 17.13 -24.05
N GLU A 122 1.56 15.87 -23.99
CA GLU A 122 1.42 14.92 -25.08
C GLU A 122 -0.04 14.52 -25.29
N VAL A 123 -0.79 14.27 -24.22
CA VAL A 123 -2.22 13.97 -24.30
C VAL A 123 -3.00 15.13 -24.94
N LEU A 124 -2.67 16.38 -24.59
CA LEU A 124 -3.30 17.55 -25.20
C LEU A 124 -2.96 17.68 -26.68
N GLN A 125 -1.69 17.46 -27.08
CA GLN A 125 -1.28 17.49 -28.48
C GLN A 125 -1.98 16.40 -29.32
N ILE A 126 -2.14 15.19 -28.74
CA ILE A 126 -2.88 14.12 -29.39
C ILE A 126 -4.36 14.53 -29.56
N GLY A 127 -4.96 15.16 -28.54
CA GLY A 127 -6.33 15.65 -28.58
C GLY A 127 -6.61 16.70 -29.64
N GLU A 128 -5.63 17.54 -29.97
CA GLU A 128 -5.72 18.56 -31.02
C GLU A 128 -5.51 17.99 -32.42
N SER A 129 -4.94 16.79 -32.53
CA SER A 129 -4.59 16.17 -33.80
C SER A 129 -5.61 15.12 -34.23
N SER A 130 -6.44 15.43 -35.21
CA SER A 130 -7.46 14.51 -35.72
C SER A 130 -6.91 13.20 -36.32
N ARG A 131 -5.63 13.14 -36.67
CA ARG A 131 -4.97 11.93 -37.21
C ARG A 131 -4.70 10.87 -36.14
N HIS A 132 -4.47 11.29 -34.89
CA HIS A 132 -4.15 10.40 -33.79
C HIS A 132 -5.40 9.91 -33.05
N LEU A 133 -6.51 10.63 -33.14
CA LEU A 133 -7.76 10.28 -32.46
C LEU A 133 -8.32 8.92 -32.86
N ALA A 134 -8.16 8.51 -34.12
CA ALA A 134 -8.63 7.20 -34.61
C ALA A 134 -7.85 6.00 -34.00
N ALA A 135 -6.61 6.22 -33.57
CA ALA A 135 -5.79 5.18 -32.94
C ALA A 135 -6.15 4.97 -31.46
N ILE A 136 -6.73 5.97 -30.82
CA ILE A 136 -7.04 5.97 -29.38
C ILE A 136 -8.15 4.97 -29.02
N GLU A 137 -9.03 4.60 -29.94
CA GLU A 137 -10.07 3.59 -29.68
C GLU A 137 -9.48 2.21 -29.31
N LYS A 138 -8.30 1.88 -29.86
CA LYS A 138 -7.60 0.61 -29.59
C LYS A 138 -6.48 0.75 -28.58
N SER A 139 -5.94 1.95 -28.41
CA SER A 139 -4.86 2.27 -27.49
C SER A 139 -5.22 3.55 -26.73
N PRO A 140 -6.11 3.46 -25.74
CA PRO A 140 -6.50 4.61 -24.98
C PRO A 140 -5.31 5.19 -24.20
N VAL A 141 -5.30 6.52 -24.04
CA VAL A 141 -4.24 7.22 -23.30
C VAL A 141 -4.85 8.06 -22.19
N TYR A 142 -4.13 8.20 -21.10
CA TYR A 142 -4.55 9.02 -19.98
C TYR A 142 -3.40 9.82 -19.39
N CYS A 143 -3.73 10.88 -18.68
CA CYS A 143 -2.80 11.59 -17.81
C CYS A 143 -3.45 11.90 -16.46
N ASP A 144 -2.61 12.07 -15.44
CA ASP A 144 -3.04 12.61 -14.16
C ASP A 144 -3.34 14.09 -14.33
N SER A 145 -4.51 14.56 -13.89
CA SER A 145 -4.83 15.97 -13.92
C SER A 145 -4.17 16.68 -12.74
N ALA A 146 -3.20 17.53 -13.04
CA ALA A 146 -2.51 18.30 -12.01
C ALA A 146 -3.37 19.43 -11.39
N LEU A 147 -4.56 19.71 -11.93
CA LEU A 147 -5.40 20.81 -11.48
C LEU A 147 -6.14 20.50 -10.18
N THR A 148 -6.48 19.23 -9.94
CA THR A 148 -7.19 18.80 -8.74
C THR A 148 -6.44 17.72 -7.95
N GLY A 149 -5.30 17.25 -8.46
CA GLY A 149 -4.40 16.32 -7.77
C GLY A 149 -4.85 14.86 -7.74
N GLN A 150 -6.05 14.56 -8.20
CA GLN A 150 -6.64 13.22 -8.12
C GLN A 150 -7.50 12.82 -9.32
N ASP A 151 -7.54 13.63 -10.35
CA ASP A 151 -8.36 13.37 -11.54
C ASP A 151 -7.55 12.64 -12.60
N VAL A 152 -8.16 11.63 -13.21
CA VAL A 152 -7.64 10.96 -14.39
C VAL A 152 -8.33 11.53 -15.60
N TYR A 153 -7.57 12.16 -16.47
CA TYR A 153 -8.04 12.64 -17.75
C TYR A 153 -7.77 11.58 -18.83
N VAL A 154 -8.83 11.00 -19.36
CA VAL A 154 -8.75 9.99 -20.43
C VAL A 154 -9.26 10.64 -21.72
N LEU A 155 -8.46 10.52 -22.77
CA LEU A 155 -8.80 11.03 -24.07
C LEU A 155 -9.58 9.99 -24.89
N ASN A 156 -10.65 10.41 -25.57
CA ASN A 156 -11.36 9.58 -26.54
C ASN A 156 -11.18 10.09 -27.97
N SER A 157 -11.64 9.28 -28.94
CA SER A 157 -11.58 9.62 -30.36
C SER A 157 -12.33 10.90 -30.77
N ALA A 158 -13.24 11.38 -29.92
CA ALA A 158 -13.99 12.61 -30.13
C ALA A 158 -13.45 13.80 -29.33
N GLY A 159 -12.36 13.61 -28.56
CA GLY A 159 -11.80 14.65 -27.68
C GLY A 159 -12.65 14.96 -26.45
N GLN A 160 -13.64 14.12 -26.16
CA GLN A 160 -14.52 14.27 -24.99
C GLN A 160 -14.12 13.31 -23.87
N ALA A 161 -14.45 13.65 -22.63
CA ALA A 161 -14.25 12.77 -21.49
C ALA A 161 -15.04 11.46 -21.66
N LEU A 162 -14.36 10.32 -21.45
CA LEU A 162 -14.99 9.00 -21.61
C LEU A 162 -15.85 8.65 -20.41
N THR A 163 -16.98 7.97 -20.72
CA THR A 163 -17.79 7.28 -19.73
C THR A 163 -17.40 5.81 -19.68
N GLY A 164 -17.34 5.22 -18.48
CA GLY A 164 -17.03 3.78 -18.34
C GLY A 164 -15.54 3.46 -18.24
N VAL A 165 -14.77 4.38 -17.71
CA VAL A 165 -13.37 4.14 -17.34
C VAL A 165 -13.32 3.42 -16.00
N THR A 166 -12.58 2.32 -15.93
CA THR A 166 -12.24 1.65 -14.68
C THR A 166 -10.77 1.87 -14.37
N CYS A 167 -10.45 2.13 -13.11
CA CYS A 167 -9.07 2.24 -12.70
C CYS A 167 -8.82 1.47 -11.40
N GLU A 168 -7.62 0.96 -11.28
CA GLU A 168 -7.10 0.43 -10.03
C GLU A 168 -6.64 1.61 -9.16
N VAL A 169 -7.19 1.69 -7.96
CA VAL A 169 -6.87 2.73 -7.00
C VAL A 169 -6.22 2.08 -5.80
N ILE A 170 -5.02 2.53 -5.49
CA ILE A 170 -4.28 2.07 -4.33
C ILE A 170 -4.55 3.04 -3.19
N ASN A 171 -5.13 2.53 -2.12
CA ASN A 171 -5.46 3.30 -0.92
C ASN A 171 -4.36 3.15 0.13
N LYS A 172 -4.27 4.14 1.02
CA LYS A 172 -3.46 3.98 2.23
C LYS A 172 -4.11 2.93 3.13
N PRO A 173 -3.31 2.19 3.91
CA PRO A 173 -3.86 1.30 4.94
C PRO A 173 -4.79 2.04 5.90
N ASP A 174 -5.86 1.40 6.29
CA ASP A 174 -6.75 1.91 7.34
C ASP A 174 -6.00 1.99 8.68
N THR A 175 -6.38 2.93 9.53
CA THR A 175 -5.77 3.07 10.86
C THR A 175 -6.12 1.87 11.71
N ALA A 176 -5.09 1.14 12.18
CA ALA A 176 -5.25 0.04 13.10
C ALA A 176 -5.40 0.57 14.54
N GLU A 177 -6.31 -0.01 15.33
CA GLU A 177 -6.57 0.40 16.70
C GLU A 177 -6.79 -0.81 17.60
N TRP A 178 -5.97 -0.96 18.61
CA TRP A 178 -6.19 -1.88 19.72
C TRP A 178 -6.98 -1.14 20.79
N ASP A 179 -8.30 -1.39 20.83
CA ASP A 179 -9.19 -0.80 21.81
C ASP A 179 -9.21 -1.63 23.11
N TYR A 180 -9.46 -0.96 24.24
CA TYR A 180 -9.42 -1.60 25.53
C TYR A 180 -10.38 -0.97 26.55
N VAL A 181 -10.81 -1.81 27.49
CA VAL A 181 -11.60 -1.41 28.65
C VAL A 181 -10.73 -1.57 29.91
N ILE A 182 -10.73 -0.59 30.77
CA ILE A 182 -9.96 -0.64 32.03
C ILE A 182 -10.79 -1.36 33.09
N VAL A 183 -10.33 -2.52 33.55
CA VAL A 183 -10.92 -3.27 34.63
C VAL A 183 -9.86 -3.54 35.71
N GLY A 184 -10.08 -3.04 36.91
CA GLY A 184 -9.12 -3.26 38.01
C GLY A 184 -7.70 -2.81 37.72
N GLN A 185 -7.52 -1.65 37.10
CA GLN A 185 -6.22 -1.07 36.67
C GLN A 185 -5.50 -1.83 35.56
N LYS A 186 -6.16 -2.75 34.88
CA LYS A 186 -5.61 -3.47 33.71
C LYS A 186 -6.41 -3.11 32.47
N ALA A 187 -5.70 -2.90 31.36
CA ALA A 187 -6.30 -2.78 30.04
C ALA A 187 -6.66 -4.18 29.53
N LEU A 188 -7.92 -4.40 29.25
CA LEU A 188 -8.44 -5.64 28.65
C LEU A 188 -8.88 -5.35 27.23
N TYR A 189 -8.52 -6.23 26.32
CA TYR A 189 -8.85 -6.13 24.89
C TYR A 189 -10.36 -6.04 24.65
N ASN A 190 -10.77 -5.07 23.85
CA ASN A 190 -12.13 -4.88 23.40
C ASN A 190 -12.24 -5.15 21.89
N ALA A 191 -12.63 -6.34 21.51
CA ALA A 191 -12.75 -6.75 20.12
C ALA A 191 -13.76 -5.91 19.31
N SER A 192 -14.77 -5.32 19.97
CA SER A 192 -15.81 -4.57 19.28
C SER A 192 -15.37 -3.19 18.82
N GLY A 193 -14.40 -2.60 19.49
CA GLY A 193 -13.84 -1.28 19.17
C GLY A 193 -12.51 -1.36 18.42
N SER A 194 -11.91 -2.54 18.35
CA SER A 194 -10.61 -2.72 17.72
C SER A 194 -10.69 -2.83 16.20
N THR A 195 -9.67 -2.31 15.53
CA THR A 195 -9.50 -2.42 14.07
C THR A 195 -8.18 -3.14 13.78
N ASP A 196 -8.27 -4.24 13.05
CA ASP A 196 -7.11 -5.04 12.64
C ASP A 196 -6.25 -4.31 11.60
N PHE A 197 -4.99 -4.75 11.43
CA PHE A 197 -4.10 -4.22 10.42
C PHE A 197 -4.59 -4.55 9.01
N ASP A 198 -4.56 -3.56 8.15
CA ASP A 198 -4.92 -3.72 6.74
C ASP A 198 -3.69 -4.17 5.94
N MET A 199 -3.20 -5.38 6.23
CA MET A 199 -1.99 -5.94 5.62
C MET A 199 -2.16 -7.44 5.37
N HIS A 200 -1.34 -7.96 4.45
CA HIS A 200 -1.29 -9.39 4.18
C HIS A 200 -0.78 -10.16 5.41
N GLU A 201 -1.35 -11.32 5.70
CA GLU A 201 -1.01 -12.12 6.89
C GLU A 201 0.49 -12.45 7.02
N SER A 202 1.20 -12.56 5.90
CA SER A 202 2.66 -12.81 5.91
C SER A 202 3.48 -11.69 6.56
N GLU A 203 2.88 -10.51 6.77
CA GLU A 203 3.57 -9.36 7.37
C GLU A 203 3.51 -9.31 8.90
N GLU A 204 2.84 -10.26 9.54
CA GLU A 204 2.70 -10.26 11.00
C GLU A 204 4.05 -10.20 11.72
N THR A 205 5.02 -11.00 11.29
CA THR A 205 6.37 -11.00 11.90
C THR A 205 7.13 -9.71 11.63
N ASN A 206 7.00 -9.18 10.42
CA ASN A 206 7.62 -7.93 10.02
C ASN A 206 7.07 -6.74 10.83
N LEU A 207 5.74 -6.68 11.01
CA LEU A 207 5.08 -5.70 11.88
C LEU A 207 5.62 -5.75 13.32
N VAL A 208 5.69 -6.93 13.91
CA VAL A 208 6.23 -7.09 15.29
C VAL A 208 7.65 -6.56 15.40
N ASN A 209 8.53 -6.94 14.46
CA ASN A 209 9.92 -6.48 14.44
C ASN A 209 10.02 -4.97 14.28
N LYS A 210 9.23 -4.40 13.38
CA LYS A 210 9.21 -2.96 13.11
C LYS A 210 8.73 -2.17 14.34
N ILE A 211 7.64 -2.61 14.97
CA ILE A 211 7.12 -1.99 16.19
C ILE A 211 8.17 -2.04 17.31
N LEU A 212 8.85 -3.17 17.49
CA LEU A 212 9.90 -3.29 18.49
C LEU A 212 11.10 -2.39 18.20
N THR A 213 11.46 -2.23 16.92
CA THR A 213 12.52 -1.31 16.50
C THR A 213 12.16 0.14 16.86
N LEU A 214 10.96 0.55 16.54
CA LEU A 214 10.45 1.89 16.87
C LEU A 214 10.33 2.09 18.38
N ALA A 215 9.81 1.12 19.12
CA ALA A 215 9.74 1.14 20.58
C ALA A 215 11.14 1.20 21.23
N GLY A 216 12.12 0.53 20.66
CA GLY A 216 13.52 0.58 21.11
C GLY A 216 14.14 1.97 21.01
N ILE A 217 13.80 2.72 19.97
CA ILE A 217 14.22 4.12 19.78
C ILE A 217 13.56 5.01 20.83
N VAL A 218 12.23 4.90 20.98
CA VAL A 218 11.43 5.71 21.92
C VAL A 218 11.88 5.47 23.38
N ILE A 219 12.16 4.22 23.75
CA ILE A 219 12.55 3.87 25.11
C ILE A 219 14.05 4.14 25.36
N ASN A 220 14.74 4.65 24.36
CA ASN A 220 16.19 4.93 24.40
C ASN A 220 17.04 3.70 24.82
N LYS A 221 16.69 2.52 24.29
CA LYS A 221 17.37 1.25 24.56
C LYS A 221 18.01 0.72 23.28
N PRO A 222 19.23 1.14 22.97
CA PRO A 222 19.89 0.84 21.70
C PRO A 222 20.05 -0.68 21.46
N GLY A 223 20.12 -1.49 22.52
CA GLY A 223 20.24 -2.93 22.39
C GLY A 223 19.00 -3.64 21.80
N LEU A 224 17.79 -3.14 22.08
CA LEU A 224 16.56 -3.70 21.52
C LEU A 224 16.41 -3.28 20.06
N SER A 225 16.66 -2.02 19.76
CA SER A 225 16.64 -1.47 18.41
C SER A 225 17.64 -2.17 17.49
N GLN A 226 18.90 -2.35 17.95
CA GLN A 226 19.93 -3.05 17.17
C GLN A 226 19.59 -4.51 16.87
N ARG A 227 19.00 -5.24 17.82
CA ARG A 227 18.56 -6.61 17.57
C ARG A 227 17.40 -6.70 16.60
N ALA A 228 16.41 -5.82 16.73
CA ALA A 228 15.29 -5.77 15.80
C ALA A 228 15.75 -5.39 14.38
N MET A 229 16.63 -4.40 14.23
CA MET A 229 17.26 -4.06 12.94
C MET A 229 18.11 -5.21 12.37
N GLY A 230 18.81 -5.96 13.24
CA GLY A 230 19.59 -7.13 12.83
C GLY A 230 18.70 -8.24 12.26
N MET A 231 17.53 -8.48 12.84
CA MET A 231 16.55 -9.44 12.33
C MET A 231 15.96 -8.97 10.99
N GLU A 232 15.60 -7.70 10.88
CA GLU A 232 15.06 -7.10 9.66
C GLU A 232 16.06 -7.16 8.49
N THR A 233 17.34 -6.84 8.76
CA THR A 233 18.40 -6.93 7.74
C THR A 233 18.70 -8.38 7.34
N ALA A 234 18.63 -9.32 8.27
CA ALA A 234 18.81 -10.75 7.96
C ALA A 234 17.66 -11.28 7.09
N GLU A 235 16.42 -10.90 7.37
CA GLU A 235 15.28 -11.27 6.53
C GLU A 235 15.38 -10.67 5.12
N MET A 236 15.81 -9.40 5.00
CA MET A 236 16.04 -8.79 3.69
C MET A 236 17.16 -9.47 2.90
N GLN A 237 18.20 -9.97 3.56
CA GLN A 237 19.28 -10.71 2.89
C GLN A 237 18.83 -12.08 2.42
N ILE A 238 17.99 -12.78 3.19
CA ILE A 238 17.42 -14.07 2.79
C ILE A 238 16.49 -13.91 1.60
N LYS A 239 15.72 -12.84 1.55
CA LYS A 239 14.84 -12.51 0.40
C LYS A 239 15.60 -12.10 -0.88
N LYS A 240 16.90 -11.81 -0.78
CA LYS A 240 17.76 -11.41 -1.90
C LYS A 240 18.65 -12.54 -2.45
N GLN A 241 18.65 -13.72 -1.83
CA GLN A 241 19.30 -14.93 -2.32
C GLN A 241 18.31 -15.84 -3.02
#